data_fb26fa19cb611d9ddd0af0f94b8818f4
#
_entry.id   fb26fa19cb611d9ddd0af0f94b8818f4
#
_cell.length_a   1.000
_cell.length_b   1.000
_cell.length_c   1.000
_cell.angle_alpha   90.00
_cell.angle_beta   90.00
_cell.angle_gamma   90.00
#
_symmetry.space_group_name_H-M   'P 1'
#
loop_
_entity.id
_entity.type
_entity.pdbx_description
1 polymer ?
#
loop_
_entity_poly.entity_id
_entity_poly.type
_entity_poly.pdbx_seq_one_letter_code
_entity_poly.pdbx_strand_id
1 'polypeptide(L)'
;MTALDISIEALQAVAAHSPNARRVQADIENAPWPLGGETFDGMVVTNYLWRPLFPQLLASLKDGGILIYETFAVGNELVGKPARPDFLLKSKELLLLCEELHVIAYEEGFLTSPDRCVQRIVAAKPTAKMGTSPDLPRFHL
;
A
#
# COMPACT_ATOMS: atom_id res chain seq x y z
N MET A 1 -4.25 13.30 -8.72
CA MET A 1 -4.37 11.90 -8.23
C MET A 1 -4.32 10.95 -9.42
N THR A 2 -3.62 9.83 -9.29
CA THR A 2 -3.64 8.71 -10.24
C THR A 2 -4.27 7.50 -9.57
N ALA A 3 -5.24 6.86 -10.21
CA ALA A 3 -5.85 5.61 -9.78
C ALA A 3 -5.44 4.48 -10.73
N LEU A 4 -5.03 3.37 -10.17
CA LEU A 4 -4.55 2.20 -10.90
C LEU A 4 -5.32 0.97 -10.43
N ASP A 5 -5.95 0.27 -11.35
CA ASP A 5 -6.67 -0.98 -11.09
C ASP A 5 -6.78 -1.81 -12.38
N ILE A 6 -6.98 -3.12 -12.23
CA ILE A 6 -7.31 -3.99 -13.35
C ILE A 6 -8.79 -3.89 -13.73
N SER A 7 -9.66 -3.57 -12.75
CA SER A 7 -11.11 -3.43 -12.92
C SER A 7 -11.49 -2.07 -13.49
N ILE A 8 -12.12 -2.08 -14.64
CA ILE A 8 -12.68 -0.87 -15.24
C ILE A 8 -13.83 -0.30 -14.39
N GLU A 9 -14.60 -1.16 -13.71
CA GLU A 9 -15.68 -0.76 -12.82
C GLU A 9 -15.16 0.00 -11.60
N ALA A 10 -14.05 -0.47 -11.01
CA ALA A 10 -13.39 0.24 -9.91
C ALA A 10 -12.90 1.63 -10.36
N LEU A 11 -12.31 1.74 -11.55
CA LEU A 11 -11.87 3.01 -12.12
C LEU A 11 -13.03 3.95 -12.47
N GLN A 12 -14.18 3.42 -12.88
CA GLN A 12 -15.41 4.20 -13.08
C GLN A 12 -15.96 4.75 -11.76
N ALA A 13 -15.91 3.96 -10.69
CA ALA A 13 -16.29 4.42 -9.36
C ALA A 13 -15.39 5.58 -8.89
N VAL A 14 -14.08 5.51 -9.16
CA VAL A 14 -13.16 6.63 -8.90
C VAL A 14 -13.58 7.88 -9.68
N ALA A 15 -14.00 7.74 -10.93
CA ALA A 15 -14.42 8.87 -11.76
C ALA A 15 -15.63 9.61 -11.17
N ALA A 16 -16.56 8.89 -10.53
CA ALA A 16 -17.74 9.48 -9.91
C ALA A 16 -17.37 10.38 -8.72
N HIS A 17 -16.30 10.06 -7.98
CA HIS A 17 -15.86 10.81 -6.80
C HIS A 17 -14.72 11.80 -7.09
N SER A 18 -13.92 11.52 -8.10
CA SER A 18 -12.76 12.32 -8.50
C SER A 18 -12.66 12.41 -10.02
N PRO A 19 -13.49 13.27 -10.66
CA PRO A 19 -13.58 13.34 -12.13
C PRO A 19 -12.23 13.65 -12.83
N ASN A 20 -11.37 14.40 -12.16
CA ASN A 20 -10.06 14.82 -12.68
C ASN A 20 -8.94 13.81 -12.37
N ALA A 21 -9.22 12.67 -11.76
CA ALA A 21 -8.23 11.64 -11.52
C ALA A 21 -7.78 11.01 -12.85
N ARG A 22 -6.47 10.91 -13.03
CA ARG A 22 -5.91 10.04 -14.09
C ARG A 22 -6.22 8.59 -13.71
N ARG A 23 -6.82 7.85 -14.63
CA ARG A 23 -7.18 6.44 -14.44
C ARG A 23 -6.34 5.59 -15.37
N VAL A 24 -5.70 4.58 -14.81
CA VAL A 24 -4.83 3.65 -15.53
C VAL A 24 -5.36 2.25 -15.32
N GLN A 25 -5.89 1.62 -16.35
CA GLN A 25 -6.27 0.22 -16.31
C GLN A 25 -5.05 -0.63 -16.67
N ALA A 26 -4.59 -1.47 -15.75
CA ALA A 26 -3.46 -2.34 -16.00
C ALA A 26 -3.48 -3.58 -15.11
N ASP A 27 -2.99 -4.69 -15.66
CA ASP A 27 -2.63 -5.88 -14.91
C ASP A 27 -1.17 -5.75 -14.46
N ILE A 28 -0.98 -5.39 -13.20
CA ILE A 28 0.37 -5.16 -12.63
C ILE A 28 1.07 -6.43 -12.16
N GLU A 29 0.43 -7.59 -12.27
CA GLU A 29 1.05 -8.88 -11.97
C GLU A 29 1.70 -9.51 -13.21
N ASN A 30 1.08 -9.33 -14.39
CA ASN A 30 1.48 -9.98 -15.63
C ASN A 30 2.02 -9.02 -16.70
N ALA A 31 2.07 -7.71 -16.39
CA ALA A 31 2.56 -6.68 -17.31
C ALA A 31 3.59 -5.78 -16.60
N PRO A 32 4.43 -5.06 -17.37
CA PRO A 32 5.34 -4.08 -16.80
C PRO A 32 4.60 -3.00 -16.00
N TRP A 33 5.29 -2.42 -15.01
CA TRP A 33 4.76 -1.30 -14.22
C TRP A 33 4.28 -0.16 -15.12
N PRO A 34 2.98 0.19 -15.08
CA PRO A 34 2.38 1.08 -16.09
C PRO A 34 2.69 2.56 -15.87
N LEU A 35 3.26 2.93 -14.72
CA LEU A 35 3.55 4.32 -14.36
C LEU A 35 5.01 4.70 -14.65
N GLY A 36 5.77 3.81 -15.30
CA GLY A 36 7.16 4.09 -15.69
C GLY A 36 8.03 4.49 -14.50
N GLY A 37 8.79 5.57 -14.65
CA GLY A 37 9.62 6.16 -13.60
C GLY A 37 8.94 7.28 -12.79
N GLU A 38 7.61 7.39 -12.86
CA GLU A 38 6.87 8.39 -12.09
C GLU A 38 7.03 8.17 -10.59
N THR A 39 7.12 9.25 -9.82
CA THR A 39 7.21 9.23 -8.36
C THR A 39 6.10 10.06 -7.73
N PHE A 40 5.68 9.66 -6.54
CA PHE A 40 4.52 10.20 -5.86
C PHE A 40 4.84 10.65 -4.44
N ASP A 41 4.19 11.72 -3.99
CA ASP A 41 4.30 12.22 -2.61
C ASP A 41 3.54 11.33 -1.62
N GLY A 42 2.55 10.57 -2.11
CA GLY A 42 1.79 9.62 -1.32
C GLY A 42 1.21 8.51 -2.17
N MET A 43 1.17 7.30 -1.61
CA MET A 43 0.57 6.13 -2.22
C MET A 43 -0.36 5.44 -1.24
N VAL A 44 -1.53 5.06 -1.71
CA VAL A 44 -2.51 4.28 -0.94
C VAL A 44 -2.77 2.97 -1.67
N VAL A 45 -2.60 1.86 -0.98
CA VAL A 45 -2.89 0.52 -1.49
C VAL A 45 -3.86 -0.17 -0.54
N THR A 46 -4.97 -0.67 -1.07
CA THR A 46 -6.00 -1.34 -0.28
C THR A 46 -6.44 -2.65 -0.93
N ASN A 47 -6.69 -3.66 -0.11
CA ASN A 47 -7.26 -4.96 -0.52
C ASN A 47 -6.48 -5.66 -1.65
N TYR A 48 -5.19 -5.46 -1.70
CA TYR A 48 -4.32 -6.00 -2.74
C TYR A 48 -3.00 -6.49 -2.15
N LEU A 49 -2.54 -7.66 -2.56
CA LEU A 49 -1.26 -8.22 -2.16
C LEU A 49 -0.58 -8.91 -3.34
N TRP A 50 0.49 -8.32 -3.83
CA TRP A 50 1.43 -8.92 -4.77
C TRP A 50 2.85 -8.60 -4.34
N ARG A 51 3.49 -9.55 -3.67
CA ARG A 51 4.81 -9.34 -3.03
C ARG A 51 5.90 -8.86 -3.98
N PRO A 52 6.00 -9.37 -5.23
CA PRO A 52 6.99 -8.89 -6.18
C PRO A 52 6.87 -7.40 -6.56
N LEU A 53 5.72 -6.77 -6.28
CA LEU A 53 5.50 -5.36 -6.59
C LEU A 53 6.13 -4.41 -5.56
N PHE A 54 6.41 -4.85 -4.35
CA PHE A 54 6.88 -3.97 -3.27
C PHE A 54 8.12 -3.15 -3.63
N PRO A 55 9.18 -3.71 -4.23
CA PRO A 55 10.33 -2.90 -4.66
C PRO A 55 9.93 -1.76 -5.60
N GLN A 56 9.00 -2.00 -6.51
CA GLN A 56 8.52 -1.00 -7.45
C GLN A 56 7.66 0.07 -6.76
N LEU A 57 6.80 -0.32 -5.83
CA LEU A 57 6.01 0.62 -5.02
C LEU A 57 6.94 1.55 -4.22
N LEU A 58 7.94 0.98 -3.53
CA LEU A 58 8.89 1.77 -2.73
C LEU A 58 9.74 2.70 -3.61
N ALA A 59 10.14 2.25 -4.80
CA ALA A 59 10.86 3.07 -5.76
C ALA A 59 10.01 4.23 -6.29
N SER A 60 8.69 4.05 -6.39
CA SER A 60 7.74 5.06 -6.86
C SER A 60 7.37 6.09 -5.80
N LEU A 61 7.80 5.95 -4.54
CA LEU A 61 7.69 7.00 -3.53
C LEU A 61 8.84 8.00 -3.68
N LYS A 62 8.52 9.29 -3.64
CA LYS A 62 9.53 10.35 -3.45
C LYS A 62 10.16 10.25 -2.07
N ASP A 63 11.32 10.83 -1.91
CA ASP A 63 11.93 11.04 -0.58
C ASP A 63 10.98 11.86 0.30
N GLY A 64 10.70 11.38 1.51
CA GLY A 64 9.68 11.93 2.39
C GLY A 64 8.23 11.55 2.03
N GLY A 65 8.01 10.84 0.94
CA GLY A 65 6.68 10.37 0.52
C GLY A 65 6.09 9.34 1.49
N ILE A 66 4.78 9.30 1.57
CA ILE A 66 4.03 8.47 2.52
C ILE A 66 3.39 7.28 1.78
N LEU A 67 3.60 6.09 2.33
CA LEU A 67 2.85 4.88 1.98
C LEU A 67 1.79 4.60 3.03
N ILE A 68 0.55 4.41 2.58
CA ILE A 68 -0.54 3.84 3.37
C ILE A 68 -0.92 2.51 2.71
N TYR A 69 -0.82 1.42 3.45
CA TYR A 69 -1.11 0.09 2.92
C TYR A 69 -2.01 -0.67 3.89
N GLU A 70 -3.13 -1.20 3.39
CA GLU A 70 -4.02 -2.10 4.14
C GLU A 70 -4.38 -3.29 3.27
N THR A 71 -4.19 -4.51 3.76
CA THR A 71 -4.73 -5.70 3.11
C THR A 71 -4.97 -6.83 4.10
N PHE A 72 -5.53 -7.92 3.60
CA PHE A 72 -5.93 -9.07 4.40
C PHE A 72 -4.74 -9.84 4.95
N ALA A 73 -4.91 -10.39 6.15
CA ALA A 73 -3.92 -11.17 6.87
C ALA A 73 -4.43 -12.58 7.18
N VAL A 74 -3.53 -13.47 7.54
CA VAL A 74 -3.84 -14.82 8.01
C VAL A 74 -4.89 -14.76 9.13
N GLY A 75 -5.86 -15.65 9.07
CA GLY A 75 -7.08 -15.64 9.88
C GLY A 75 -8.30 -15.19 9.09
N ASN A 76 -8.12 -14.42 8.01
CA ASN A 76 -9.23 -13.98 7.17
C ASN A 76 -9.94 -15.15 6.45
N GLU A 77 -9.21 -16.24 6.15
CA GLU A 77 -9.76 -17.46 5.57
C GLU A 77 -10.84 -18.13 6.43
N LEU A 78 -10.87 -17.82 7.72
CA LEU A 78 -11.88 -18.34 8.65
C LEU A 78 -13.19 -17.55 8.65
N VAL A 79 -13.17 -16.32 8.13
CA VAL A 79 -14.32 -15.41 8.18
C VAL A 79 -14.77 -14.92 6.82
N GLY A 80 -13.96 -15.09 5.76
CA GLY A 80 -14.36 -14.65 4.43
C GLY A 80 -13.31 -14.83 3.35
N LYS A 81 -13.40 -13.99 2.34
CA LYS A 81 -12.44 -13.95 1.23
C LYS A 81 -11.63 -12.64 1.28
N PRO A 82 -10.39 -12.63 0.78
CA PRO A 82 -9.66 -13.76 0.21
C PRO A 82 -9.33 -14.83 1.26
N ALA A 83 -9.23 -16.10 0.82
CA ALA A 83 -8.91 -17.25 1.67
C ALA A 83 -7.62 -17.97 1.25
N ARG A 84 -7.08 -17.65 0.06
CA ARG A 84 -5.83 -18.25 -0.40
C ARG A 84 -4.63 -17.65 0.32
N PRO A 85 -3.69 -18.48 0.80
CA PRO A 85 -2.49 -18.01 1.52
C PRO A 85 -1.67 -16.96 0.75
N ASP A 86 -1.64 -17.04 -0.59
CA ASP A 86 -0.91 -16.10 -1.45
C ASP A 86 -1.42 -14.66 -1.29
N PHE A 87 -2.68 -14.47 -0.93
CA PHE A 87 -3.33 -13.17 -0.75
C PHE A 87 -3.45 -12.75 0.71
N LEU A 88 -2.86 -13.50 1.63
CA LEU A 88 -2.90 -13.21 3.06
C LEU A 88 -1.49 -12.90 3.58
N LEU A 89 -1.37 -11.79 4.27
CA LEU A 89 -0.13 -11.41 4.95
C LEU A 89 0.10 -12.32 6.17
N LYS A 90 1.31 -12.79 6.33
CA LYS A 90 1.75 -13.43 7.57
C LYS A 90 1.90 -12.37 8.66
N SER A 91 1.83 -12.79 9.93
CA SER A 91 2.02 -11.86 11.06
C SER A 91 3.27 -10.99 10.87
N LYS A 92 3.13 -9.69 11.06
CA LYS A 92 4.17 -8.65 10.93
C LYS A 92 4.78 -8.51 9.53
N GLU A 93 4.20 -9.12 8.50
CA GLU A 93 4.82 -9.13 7.17
C GLU A 93 4.93 -7.73 6.55
N LEU A 94 3.95 -6.83 6.77
CA LEU A 94 4.07 -5.45 6.28
C LEU A 94 5.25 -4.71 6.88
N LEU A 95 5.62 -4.98 8.13
CA LEU A 95 6.82 -4.40 8.75
C LEU A 95 8.10 -4.85 8.03
N LEU A 96 8.16 -6.12 7.60
CA LEU A 96 9.29 -6.64 6.84
C LEU A 96 9.33 -6.09 5.42
N LEU A 97 8.18 -6.05 4.73
CA LEU A 97 8.08 -5.53 3.36
C LEU A 97 8.39 -4.03 3.27
N CYS A 98 8.21 -3.30 4.36
CA CYS A 98 8.47 -1.86 4.48
C CYS A 98 9.69 -1.55 5.37
N GLU A 99 10.62 -2.49 5.58
CA GLU A 99 11.76 -2.31 6.50
C GLU A 99 12.67 -1.12 6.15
N GLU A 100 12.72 -0.73 4.87
CA GLU A 100 13.47 0.44 4.39
C GLU A 100 12.76 1.77 4.68
N LEU A 101 11.51 1.73 5.10
CA LEU A 101 10.71 2.93 5.41
C LEU A 101 10.73 3.22 6.91
N HIS A 102 10.52 4.50 7.25
CA HIS A 102 10.23 4.88 8.63
C HIS A 102 8.76 4.61 8.95
N VAL A 103 8.51 3.64 9.82
CA VAL A 103 7.14 3.28 10.22
C VAL A 103 6.58 4.34 11.16
N ILE A 104 5.46 4.93 10.78
CA ILE A 104 4.72 5.93 11.57
C ILE A 104 3.65 5.25 12.42
N ALA A 105 2.91 4.31 11.82
CA ALA A 105 1.88 3.54 12.50
C ALA A 105 1.78 2.13 11.88
N TYR A 106 1.46 1.15 12.71
CA TYR A 106 1.21 -0.22 12.29
C TYR A 106 0.12 -0.84 13.16
N GLU A 107 -0.77 -1.56 12.53
CA GLU A 107 -1.80 -2.35 13.18
C GLU A 107 -1.92 -3.71 12.52
N GLU A 108 -2.16 -4.73 13.34
CA GLU A 108 -2.52 -6.07 12.90
C GLU A 108 -3.65 -6.57 13.78
N GLY A 109 -4.74 -7.02 13.19
CA GLY A 109 -5.84 -7.50 13.99
C GLY A 109 -7.11 -7.79 13.22
N PHE A 110 -8.15 -8.03 14.00
CA PHE A 110 -9.49 -8.35 13.53
C PHE A 110 -10.39 -7.12 13.55
N LEU A 111 -11.12 -6.93 12.48
CA LEU A 111 -12.14 -5.88 12.34
C LEU A 111 -13.50 -6.52 12.16
N THR A 112 -14.52 -5.85 12.68
CA THR A 112 -15.93 -6.22 12.50
C THR A 112 -16.61 -5.30 11.48
N SER A 113 -17.73 -5.75 10.92
CA SER A 113 -18.61 -4.97 10.04
C SER A 113 -17.96 -4.48 8.72
N PRO A 114 -17.51 -5.34 7.84
CA PRO A 114 -17.53 -6.81 7.89
C PRO A 114 -16.34 -7.40 8.67
N ASP A 115 -16.52 -8.64 9.12
CA ASP A 115 -15.47 -9.41 9.80
C ASP A 115 -14.31 -9.66 8.87
N ARG A 116 -13.11 -9.27 9.28
CA ARG A 116 -11.87 -9.46 8.50
C ARG A 116 -10.63 -9.36 9.36
N CYS A 117 -9.60 -10.13 9.00
CA CYS A 117 -8.25 -9.99 9.55
C CYS A 117 -7.41 -9.15 8.59
N VAL A 118 -6.75 -8.12 9.09
CA VAL A 118 -5.95 -7.18 8.30
C VAL A 118 -4.63 -6.81 8.97
N GLN A 119 -3.69 -6.35 8.14
CA GLN A 119 -2.58 -5.52 8.57
C GLN A 119 -2.68 -4.16 7.90
N ARG A 120 -2.27 -3.11 8.63
CA ARG A 120 -2.20 -1.74 8.15
C ARG A 120 -0.86 -1.13 8.49
N ILE A 121 -0.32 -0.34 7.59
CA ILE A 121 0.89 0.41 7.85
C ILE A 121 0.79 1.80 7.26
N VAL A 122 1.31 2.78 7.98
CA VAL A 122 1.65 4.11 7.49
C VAL A 122 3.15 4.28 7.69
N ALA A 123 3.84 4.52 6.58
CA ALA A 123 5.30 4.63 6.62
C ALA A 123 5.79 5.71 5.65
N ALA A 124 6.90 6.35 5.98
CA ALA A 124 7.53 7.39 5.18
C ALA A 124 8.84 6.93 4.59
N LYS A 125 9.09 7.28 3.33
CA LYS A 125 10.40 7.07 2.71
C LYS A 125 11.41 8.03 3.32
N PRO A 126 12.56 7.54 3.83
CA PRO A 126 13.60 8.40 4.40
C PRO A 126 14.07 9.44 3.37
N THR A 127 14.41 10.63 3.85
CA THR A 127 15.10 11.64 3.04
C THR A 127 16.61 11.52 3.23
N ALA A 128 17.40 11.99 2.26
CA ALA A 128 18.86 11.99 2.36
C ALA A 128 19.39 12.78 3.59
N LYS A 129 18.58 13.68 4.14
CA LYS A 129 18.90 14.46 5.36
C LYS A 129 18.67 13.67 6.65
N MET A 130 17.96 12.55 6.62
CA MET A 130 17.66 11.75 7.81
C MET A 130 18.83 10.90 8.30
N GLY A 131 19.87 10.69 7.48
CA GLY A 131 21.03 9.85 7.83
C GLY A 131 22.12 10.53 8.66
N THR A 132 22.06 11.86 8.91
CA THR A 132 23.14 12.62 9.56
C THR A 132 22.67 13.56 10.68
N SER A 133 21.37 13.65 10.95
CA SER A 133 20.83 14.54 11.99
C SER A 133 20.26 13.74 13.17
N PRO A 134 20.52 14.18 14.43
CA PRO A 134 19.82 13.65 15.58
C PRO A 134 18.32 14.01 15.59
N ASP A 135 17.88 14.87 14.68
CA ASP A 135 16.48 15.22 14.52
C ASP A 135 15.77 14.17 13.65
N LEU A 136 15.27 13.13 14.30
CA LEU A 136 14.29 12.22 13.68
C LEU A 136 13.06 13.05 13.25
N PRO A 137 12.52 12.81 12.06
CA PRO A 137 11.30 13.47 11.65
C PRO A 137 10.20 13.16 12.66
N ARG A 138 9.53 14.21 13.12
CA ARG A 138 8.39 14.09 14.03
C ARG A 138 7.13 14.04 13.20
N PHE A 139 6.49 12.88 13.18
CA PHE A 139 5.16 12.74 12.61
C PHE A 139 4.15 12.87 13.73
N HIS A 140 3.24 13.84 13.61
CA HIS A 140 2.13 13.96 14.55
C HIS A 140 1.09 12.90 14.25
N LEU A 141 0.70 12.16 15.27
CA LEU A 141 -0.36 11.16 15.20
C LEU A 141 -1.74 11.82 15.25
#